data_2a2c0beb552f8f3f447de36afcdb4b92
#
_entry.id   2a2c0beb552f8f3f447de36afcdb4b92
#
_cell.length_a   1.000
_cell.length_b   1.000
_cell.length_c   1.000
_cell.angle_alpha   90.00
_cell.angle_beta   90.00
_cell.angle_gamma   90.00
#
_symmetry.space_group_name_H-M   'P 1'
#
loop_
_entity.id
_entity.type
_entity.pdbx_description
1 polymer ?
#
loop_
_entity_poly.entity_id
_entity_poly.type
_entity_poly.pdbx_seq_one_letter_code
_entity_poly.pdbx_strand_id
1 'polypeptide(L)'
;MHRLFLSCALMCYAGLASATCGTDWASFIKDVKQEALAQGYPRPLVTRFFDGAAQDPKVIKADRRQGVFQKDFISFSQALISEHRLVHAQKNAGKYAATFDRVSRDYGIPPGVLLAFWAFETDFGVNQGNFNTLNALLTLSHDCRRPELFRPQVFAALELYKRGDFDPRETQGAWAGEIGMIQMLPEDILDSGTDGDGDGRVDLQNSAEDALMSGGHMLRRLGW
;
A
#
# COMPACT_ATOMS: atom_id res chain seq x y z
N MET A 1 -13.57 41.93 51.26
CA MET A 1 -13.23 42.30 49.87
C MET A 1 -12.28 41.25 49.31
N HIS A 2 -12.82 40.20 48.72
CA HIS A 2 -12.01 39.14 48.10
C HIS A 2 -12.03 39.34 46.58
N ARG A 3 -10.87 39.60 46.00
CA ARG A 3 -10.69 39.71 44.53
C ARG A 3 -10.32 38.33 44.00
N LEU A 4 -11.27 37.69 43.28
CA LEU A 4 -10.98 36.49 42.45
C LEU A 4 -10.24 36.95 41.20
N PHE A 5 -9.01 36.43 41.02
CA PHE A 5 -8.30 36.52 39.75
C PHE A 5 -8.70 35.31 38.89
N LEU A 6 -9.42 35.58 37.81
CA LEU A 6 -9.81 34.58 36.80
C LEU A 6 -8.66 34.51 35.78
N SER A 7 -7.79 33.51 35.91
CA SER A 7 -6.75 33.23 34.91
C SER A 7 -7.39 32.51 33.72
N CYS A 8 -7.53 33.22 32.59
CA CYS A 8 -7.96 32.64 31.32
C CYS A 8 -6.74 32.00 30.64
N ALA A 9 -6.64 30.66 30.72
CA ALA A 9 -5.64 29.91 29.98
C ALA A 9 -6.08 29.84 28.52
N LEU A 10 -5.42 30.59 27.62
CA LEU A 10 -5.56 30.46 26.18
C LEU A 10 -4.90 29.16 25.76
N MET A 11 -5.66 28.11 25.51
CA MET A 11 -5.18 26.91 24.80
C MET A 11 -5.03 27.27 23.32
N CYS A 12 -3.80 27.51 22.88
CA CYS A 12 -3.48 27.54 21.46
C CYS A 12 -3.61 26.13 20.90
N TYR A 13 -4.73 25.83 20.27
CA TYR A 13 -4.82 24.70 19.35
C TYR A 13 -3.95 25.04 18.14
N ALA A 14 -2.73 24.52 18.10
CA ALA A 14 -1.96 24.45 16.87
C ALA A 14 -2.68 23.46 15.95
N GLY A 15 -3.53 23.96 15.07
CA GLY A 15 -4.10 23.15 14.00
C GLY A 15 -2.96 22.60 13.15
N LEU A 16 -2.84 21.28 13.08
CA LEU A 16 -1.95 20.61 12.12
C LEU A 16 -2.37 21.08 10.74
N ALA A 17 -1.55 21.93 10.10
CA ALA A 17 -1.76 22.34 8.73
C ALA A 17 -1.55 21.11 7.84
N SER A 18 -2.62 20.49 7.40
CA SER A 18 -2.57 19.42 6.40
C SER A 18 -2.10 20.02 5.07
N ALA A 19 -1.12 19.38 4.42
CA ALA A 19 -0.64 19.83 3.11
C ALA A 19 -1.80 19.89 2.11
N THR A 20 -1.99 21.06 1.50
CA THR A 20 -3.14 21.31 0.64
C THR A 20 -2.88 20.72 -0.75
N CYS A 21 -3.81 19.91 -1.26
CA CYS A 21 -3.76 19.45 -2.64
C CYS A 21 -3.76 20.62 -3.64
N GLY A 22 -3.15 20.44 -4.82
CA GLY A 22 -3.16 21.45 -5.88
C GLY A 22 -2.23 22.66 -5.67
N THR A 23 -1.44 22.69 -4.60
CA THR A 23 -0.34 23.66 -4.42
C THR A 23 0.82 23.32 -5.37
N ASP A 24 1.85 24.17 -5.47
CA ASP A 24 3.04 23.76 -6.20
C ASP A 24 3.72 22.55 -5.54
N TRP A 25 4.36 21.70 -6.33
CA TRP A 25 4.93 20.45 -5.87
C TRP A 25 5.96 20.61 -4.75
N ALA A 26 6.81 21.63 -4.83
CA ALA A 26 7.85 21.86 -3.83
C ALA A 26 7.24 22.24 -2.47
N SER A 27 6.22 23.08 -2.45
CA SER A 27 5.46 23.43 -1.25
C SER A 27 4.75 22.21 -0.69
N PHE A 28 4.09 21.41 -1.52
CA PHE A 28 3.44 20.15 -1.10
C PHE A 28 4.44 19.20 -0.41
N ILE A 29 5.58 18.92 -1.02
CA ILE A 29 6.62 18.05 -0.42
C ILE A 29 7.17 18.61 0.88
N LYS A 30 7.36 19.94 0.95
CA LYS A 30 7.77 20.61 2.19
C LYS A 30 6.75 20.38 3.31
N ASP A 31 5.45 20.52 3.02
CA ASP A 31 4.39 20.38 3.98
C ASP A 31 4.23 18.93 4.45
N VAL A 32 4.33 17.95 3.53
CA VAL A 32 4.34 16.51 3.89
C VAL A 32 5.51 16.17 4.80
N LYS A 33 6.72 16.71 4.52
CA LYS A 33 7.89 16.55 5.39
C LYS A 33 7.67 17.16 6.78
N GLN A 34 7.06 18.32 6.86
CA GLN A 34 6.75 18.96 8.15
C GLN A 34 5.74 18.16 8.95
N GLU A 35 4.72 17.61 8.29
CA GLU A 35 3.75 16.72 8.93
C GLU A 35 4.42 15.45 9.47
N ALA A 36 5.30 14.81 8.70
CA ALA A 36 6.07 13.66 9.17
C ALA A 36 6.90 14.00 10.43
N LEU A 37 7.55 15.17 10.45
CA LEU A 37 8.29 15.64 11.62
C LEU A 37 7.36 15.89 12.82
N ALA A 38 6.17 16.45 12.58
CA ALA A 38 5.17 16.71 13.61
C ALA A 38 4.60 15.40 14.19
N GLN A 39 4.53 14.33 13.39
CA GLN A 39 4.20 12.98 13.84
C GLN A 39 5.33 12.27 14.61
N GLY A 40 6.49 12.93 14.78
CA GLY A 40 7.61 12.44 15.58
C GLY A 40 8.64 11.62 14.80
N TYR A 41 8.57 11.55 13.48
CA TYR A 41 9.62 10.89 12.70
C TYR A 41 10.94 11.65 12.76
N PRO A 42 12.10 10.97 12.93
CA PRO A 42 13.40 11.63 12.98
C PRO A 42 13.73 12.36 11.67
N ARG A 43 14.23 13.60 11.76
CA ARG A 43 14.60 14.43 10.60
C ARG A 43 15.50 13.69 9.57
N PRO A 44 16.55 12.94 9.98
CA PRO A 44 17.37 12.21 9.01
C PRO A 44 16.58 11.13 8.24
N LEU A 45 15.63 10.46 8.88
CA LEU A 45 14.75 9.47 8.26
C LEU A 45 13.85 10.15 7.22
N VAL A 46 13.15 11.21 7.61
CA VAL A 46 12.26 11.99 6.73
C VAL A 46 13.03 12.53 5.53
N THR A 47 14.24 13.08 5.77
CA THR A 47 15.06 13.60 4.67
C THR A 47 15.41 12.52 3.65
N ARG A 48 15.86 11.34 4.11
CA ARG A 48 16.22 10.22 3.21
C ARG A 48 15.00 9.62 2.49
N PHE A 49 13.86 9.49 3.19
CA PHE A 49 12.66 8.94 2.60
C PHE A 49 12.13 9.77 1.42
N PHE A 50 12.13 11.09 1.55
CA PHE A 50 11.67 12.01 0.51
C PHE A 50 12.77 12.47 -0.44
N ASP A 51 13.98 11.91 -0.35
CA ASP A 51 15.09 12.26 -1.25
C ASP A 51 14.82 11.71 -2.65
N GLY A 52 14.82 12.58 -3.66
CA GLY A 52 14.49 12.22 -5.03
C GLY A 52 12.99 12.06 -5.32
N ALA A 53 12.11 12.40 -4.37
CA ALA A 53 10.66 12.35 -4.59
C ALA A 53 10.25 13.25 -5.76
N ALA A 54 9.52 12.68 -6.72
CA ALA A 54 9.10 13.36 -7.95
C ALA A 54 7.63 13.10 -8.26
N GLN A 55 6.98 14.09 -8.86
CA GLN A 55 5.65 13.91 -9.41
C GLN A 55 5.73 13.06 -10.69
N ASP A 56 4.89 12.01 -10.78
CA ASP A 56 4.82 11.17 -11.97
C ASP A 56 3.54 11.40 -12.78
N PRO A 57 3.62 12.11 -13.92
CA PRO A 57 2.46 12.38 -14.76
C PRO A 57 1.84 11.10 -15.38
N LYS A 58 2.61 9.98 -15.45
CA LYS A 58 2.07 8.70 -15.94
C LYS A 58 1.05 8.13 -14.95
N VAL A 59 1.24 8.36 -13.65
CA VAL A 59 0.31 7.98 -12.58
C VAL A 59 -1.03 8.71 -12.79
N ILE A 60 -1.02 10.02 -12.98
CA ILE A 60 -2.24 10.80 -13.26
C ILE A 60 -2.93 10.30 -14.54
N LYS A 61 -2.14 10.01 -15.58
CA LYS A 61 -2.69 9.46 -16.82
C LYS A 61 -3.36 8.10 -16.62
N ALA A 62 -2.76 7.23 -15.80
CA ALA A 62 -3.33 5.92 -15.45
C ALA A 62 -4.62 6.09 -14.64
N ASP A 63 -4.60 6.95 -13.61
CA ASP A 63 -5.76 7.26 -12.76
C ASP A 63 -6.96 7.79 -13.56
N ARG A 64 -6.73 8.64 -14.58
CA ARG A 64 -7.80 9.19 -15.44
C ARG A 64 -8.29 8.21 -16.50
N ARG A 65 -7.52 7.14 -16.77
CA ARG A 65 -7.87 6.12 -17.77
C ARG A 65 -8.71 4.98 -17.23
N GLN A 66 -9.04 4.98 -15.95
CA GLN A 66 -9.93 3.96 -15.39
C GLN A 66 -11.27 3.98 -16.15
N GLY A 67 -11.26 3.32 -17.29
CA GLY A 67 -12.45 3.04 -18.08
C GLY A 67 -13.29 2.03 -17.34
N VAL A 68 -14.53 2.39 -17.14
CA VAL A 68 -15.61 1.52 -16.67
C VAL A 68 -15.55 0.18 -17.42
N PHE A 69 -15.86 -0.90 -16.74
CA PHE A 69 -16.10 -2.21 -17.32
C PHE A 69 -17.04 -2.10 -18.54
N GLN A 70 -16.46 -2.16 -19.73
CA GLN A 70 -17.20 -2.07 -20.99
C GLN A 70 -17.50 -3.44 -21.60
N LYS A 71 -16.96 -4.51 -20.98
CA LYS A 71 -17.20 -5.90 -21.40
C LYS A 71 -18.39 -6.47 -20.64
N ASP A 72 -19.17 -7.29 -21.33
CA ASP A 72 -20.18 -8.12 -20.66
C ASP A 72 -19.50 -9.10 -19.67
N PHE A 73 -20.27 -9.52 -18.67
CA PHE A 73 -19.74 -10.36 -17.60
C PHE A 73 -19.15 -11.69 -18.10
N ILE A 74 -19.75 -12.31 -19.11
CA ILE A 74 -19.29 -13.61 -19.63
C ILE A 74 -17.91 -13.44 -20.29
N SER A 75 -17.78 -12.47 -21.20
CA SER A 75 -16.50 -12.18 -21.86
C SER A 75 -15.41 -11.77 -20.86
N PHE A 76 -15.78 -11.01 -19.82
CA PHE A 76 -14.87 -10.61 -18.74
C PHE A 76 -14.41 -11.82 -17.94
N SER A 77 -15.33 -12.65 -17.44
CA SER A 77 -15.00 -13.81 -16.61
C SER A 77 -14.20 -14.88 -17.35
N GLN A 78 -14.51 -15.13 -18.63
CA GLN A 78 -13.74 -16.03 -19.48
C GLN A 78 -12.29 -15.57 -19.67
N ALA A 79 -12.07 -14.26 -19.81
CA ALA A 79 -10.72 -13.72 -19.90
C ALA A 79 -9.94 -13.83 -18.57
N LEU A 80 -10.65 -13.78 -17.43
CA LEU A 80 -10.02 -13.96 -16.11
C LEU A 80 -9.68 -15.44 -15.84
N ILE A 81 -10.55 -16.37 -16.21
CA ILE A 81 -10.38 -17.82 -15.94
C ILE A 81 -9.74 -18.46 -17.18
N SER A 82 -8.46 -18.15 -17.42
CA SER A 82 -7.71 -18.74 -18.53
C SER A 82 -7.11 -20.11 -18.15
N GLU A 83 -6.90 -20.98 -19.14
CA GLU A 83 -6.21 -22.26 -18.93
C GLU A 83 -4.80 -22.04 -18.33
N HIS A 84 -4.08 -21.01 -18.79
CA HIS A 84 -2.80 -20.61 -18.21
C HIS A 84 -2.87 -20.40 -16.71
N ARG A 85 -3.85 -19.65 -16.23
CA ARG A 85 -4.04 -19.40 -14.78
C ARG A 85 -4.38 -20.68 -14.03
N LEU A 86 -5.24 -21.55 -14.60
CA LEU A 86 -5.60 -22.81 -13.96
C LEU A 86 -4.39 -23.73 -13.79
N VAL A 87 -3.57 -23.89 -14.84
CA VAL A 87 -2.34 -24.70 -14.79
C VAL A 87 -1.35 -24.14 -13.77
N HIS A 88 -1.15 -22.80 -13.74
CA HIS A 88 -0.24 -22.17 -12.78
C HIS A 88 -0.79 -22.23 -11.36
N ALA A 89 -2.11 -22.11 -11.17
CA ALA A 89 -2.71 -22.29 -9.86
C ALA A 89 -2.44 -23.70 -9.31
N GLN A 90 -2.64 -24.73 -10.11
CA GLN A 90 -2.37 -26.12 -9.69
C GLN A 90 -0.89 -26.33 -9.33
N LYS A 91 0.04 -25.79 -10.14
CA LYS A 91 1.48 -25.85 -9.87
C LYS A 91 1.84 -25.13 -8.56
N ASN A 92 1.30 -23.92 -8.36
CA ASN A 92 1.58 -23.13 -7.17
C ASN A 92 0.91 -23.71 -5.92
N ALA A 93 -0.28 -24.34 -6.05
CA ALA A 93 -0.90 -25.06 -4.95
C ALA A 93 0.02 -26.17 -4.40
N GLY A 94 0.67 -26.92 -5.27
CA GLY A 94 1.66 -27.92 -4.85
C GLY A 94 2.95 -27.33 -4.31
N LYS A 95 3.49 -26.30 -4.99
CA LYS A 95 4.76 -25.64 -4.59
C LYS A 95 4.68 -25.01 -3.20
N TYR A 96 3.58 -24.35 -2.89
CA TYR A 96 3.38 -23.60 -1.65
C TYR A 96 2.37 -24.27 -0.70
N ALA A 97 2.23 -25.61 -0.78
CA ALA A 97 1.24 -26.36 0.01
C ALA A 97 1.38 -26.06 1.53
N ALA A 98 2.59 -26.08 2.06
CA ALA A 98 2.84 -25.79 3.47
C ALA A 98 2.41 -24.38 3.89
N THR A 99 2.62 -23.39 3.01
CA THR A 99 2.16 -22.02 3.26
C THR A 99 0.63 -21.93 3.22
N PHE A 100 -0.02 -22.56 2.26
CA PHE A 100 -1.48 -22.61 2.20
C PHE A 100 -2.10 -23.33 3.41
N ASP A 101 -1.47 -24.41 3.90
CA ASP A 101 -1.89 -25.10 5.14
C ASP A 101 -1.78 -24.17 6.36
N ARG A 102 -0.70 -23.37 6.44
CA ARG A 102 -0.56 -22.36 7.50
C ARG A 102 -1.65 -21.29 7.40
N VAL A 103 -1.88 -20.72 6.21
CA VAL A 103 -2.94 -19.71 5.98
C VAL A 103 -4.32 -20.27 6.37
N SER A 104 -4.62 -21.51 5.96
CA SER A 104 -5.91 -22.15 6.28
C SER A 104 -6.08 -22.35 7.79
N ARG A 105 -5.01 -22.78 8.49
CA ARG A 105 -5.05 -23.01 9.93
C ARG A 105 -5.11 -21.68 10.72
N ASP A 106 -4.31 -20.69 10.33
CA ASP A 106 -4.11 -19.49 11.12
C ASP A 106 -5.19 -18.42 10.84
N TYR A 107 -5.67 -18.37 9.58
CA TYR A 107 -6.62 -17.35 9.13
C TYR A 107 -7.97 -17.91 8.63
N GLY A 108 -8.08 -19.22 8.42
CA GLY A 108 -9.31 -19.84 7.92
C GLY A 108 -9.58 -19.63 6.44
N ILE A 109 -8.59 -19.19 5.66
CA ILE A 109 -8.75 -18.91 4.23
C ILE A 109 -8.45 -20.18 3.42
N PRO A 110 -9.39 -20.66 2.60
CA PRO A 110 -9.15 -21.83 1.74
C PRO A 110 -8.07 -21.54 0.67
N PRO A 111 -7.20 -22.51 0.34
CA PRO A 111 -6.14 -22.33 -0.67
C PRO A 111 -6.66 -21.81 -2.01
N GLY A 112 -7.81 -22.31 -2.48
CA GLY A 112 -8.40 -21.91 -3.76
C GLY A 112 -8.78 -20.42 -3.82
N VAL A 113 -9.21 -19.83 -2.71
CA VAL A 113 -9.53 -18.40 -2.61
C VAL A 113 -8.27 -17.56 -2.77
N LEU A 114 -7.23 -17.92 -2.05
CA LEU A 114 -5.96 -17.17 -2.08
C LEU A 114 -5.22 -17.36 -3.40
N LEU A 115 -5.31 -18.55 -4.01
CA LEU A 115 -4.79 -18.78 -5.36
C LEU A 115 -5.49 -17.93 -6.42
N ALA A 116 -6.83 -17.82 -6.34
CA ALA A 116 -7.60 -16.97 -7.24
C ALA A 116 -7.24 -15.48 -7.04
N PHE A 117 -7.10 -15.04 -5.80
CA PHE A 117 -6.67 -13.69 -5.47
C PHE A 117 -5.29 -13.40 -6.08
N TRP A 118 -4.29 -14.23 -5.82
CA TRP A 118 -2.95 -14.08 -6.38
C TRP A 118 -2.91 -14.10 -7.92
N ALA A 119 -3.72 -14.99 -8.54
CA ALA A 119 -3.83 -15.08 -9.99
C ALA A 119 -4.42 -13.80 -10.61
N PHE A 120 -5.48 -13.25 -10.00
CA PHE A 120 -6.19 -12.10 -10.57
C PHE A 120 -5.44 -10.79 -10.36
N GLU A 121 -4.74 -10.64 -9.25
CA GLU A 121 -3.98 -9.43 -8.98
C GLU A 121 -2.73 -9.31 -9.89
N THR A 122 -1.94 -10.38 -10.00
CA THR A 122 -0.62 -10.24 -10.62
C THR A 122 -0.20 -11.39 -11.54
N ASP A 123 -1.10 -12.30 -11.92
CA ASP A 123 -0.71 -13.56 -12.59
C ASP A 123 0.40 -14.29 -11.82
N PHE A 124 0.18 -14.51 -10.52
CA PHE A 124 1.14 -15.17 -9.61
C PHE A 124 2.48 -14.43 -9.46
N GLY A 125 2.44 -13.11 -9.41
CA GLY A 125 3.61 -12.27 -9.21
C GLY A 125 4.32 -11.82 -10.49
N VAL A 126 3.83 -12.21 -11.67
CA VAL A 126 4.45 -11.83 -12.95
C VAL A 126 4.22 -10.36 -13.30
N ASN A 127 3.07 -9.80 -12.93
CA ASN A 127 2.64 -8.45 -13.29
C ASN A 127 2.38 -7.58 -12.05
N GLN A 128 3.45 -7.21 -11.34
CA GLN A 128 3.32 -6.43 -10.09
C GLN A 128 3.28 -4.91 -10.31
N GLY A 129 3.48 -4.44 -11.55
CA GLY A 129 3.65 -3.03 -11.86
C GLY A 129 5.12 -2.60 -11.84
N ASN A 130 5.36 -1.38 -12.35
CA ASN A 130 6.71 -0.83 -12.50
C ASN A 130 6.76 0.67 -12.20
N PHE A 131 5.79 1.19 -11.47
CA PHE A 131 5.80 2.56 -10.96
C PHE A 131 6.59 2.60 -9.66
N ASN A 132 7.40 3.64 -9.46
CA ASN A 132 7.96 3.89 -8.13
C ASN A 132 6.81 4.19 -7.17
N THR A 133 6.66 3.36 -6.14
CA THR A 133 5.51 3.40 -5.23
C THR A 133 5.42 4.72 -4.48
N LEU A 134 6.54 5.25 -3.95
CA LEU A 134 6.52 6.54 -3.25
C LEU A 134 6.06 7.68 -4.16
N ASN A 135 6.60 7.75 -5.38
CA ASN A 135 6.22 8.78 -6.34
C ASN A 135 4.74 8.66 -6.77
N ALA A 136 4.23 7.44 -6.91
CA ALA A 136 2.83 7.18 -7.20
C ALA A 136 1.92 7.71 -6.07
N LEU A 137 2.21 7.32 -4.83
CA LEU A 137 1.44 7.75 -3.65
C LEU A 137 1.49 9.26 -3.45
N LEU A 138 2.66 9.88 -3.57
CA LEU A 138 2.82 11.34 -3.46
C LEU A 138 2.06 12.07 -4.56
N THR A 139 2.13 11.58 -5.80
CA THR A 139 1.44 12.16 -6.94
C THR A 139 -0.08 12.14 -6.74
N LEU A 140 -0.64 11.00 -6.29
CA LEU A 140 -2.06 10.85 -6.03
C LEU A 140 -2.53 11.59 -4.78
N SER A 141 -1.66 11.71 -3.77
CA SER A 141 -1.90 12.52 -2.58
C SER A 141 -1.91 14.03 -2.89
N HIS A 142 -1.10 14.47 -3.86
CA HIS A 142 -1.07 15.85 -4.33
C HIS A 142 -2.26 16.19 -5.25
N ASP A 143 -2.78 15.20 -6.00
CA ASP A 143 -3.94 15.35 -6.86
C ASP A 143 -5.23 15.48 -6.03
N CYS A 144 -6.03 16.53 -6.30
CA CYS A 144 -7.22 16.83 -5.49
C CYS A 144 -8.42 15.89 -5.69
N ARG A 145 -8.26 14.79 -6.41
CA ARG A 145 -9.36 13.86 -6.67
C ARG A 145 -9.64 12.94 -5.48
N ARG A 146 -8.60 12.39 -4.84
CA ARG A 146 -8.71 11.42 -3.74
C ARG A 146 -7.55 11.54 -2.74
N PRO A 147 -7.19 12.75 -2.29
CA PRO A 147 -6.02 12.92 -1.41
C PRO A 147 -6.19 12.20 -0.08
N GLU A 148 -7.41 12.10 0.44
CA GLU A 148 -7.76 11.42 1.68
C GLU A 148 -7.46 9.91 1.65
N LEU A 149 -7.52 9.29 0.47
CA LEU A 149 -7.17 7.88 0.28
C LEU A 149 -5.65 7.67 0.25
N PHE A 150 -4.93 8.54 -0.47
CA PHE A 150 -3.51 8.31 -0.76
C PHE A 150 -2.56 8.94 0.24
N ARG A 151 -2.99 9.99 0.95
CA ARG A 151 -2.12 10.64 1.94
C ARG A 151 -1.75 9.73 3.11
N PRO A 152 -2.65 8.98 3.74
CA PRO A 152 -2.30 8.00 4.77
C PRO A 152 -1.28 6.98 4.28
N GLN A 153 -1.38 6.56 3.01
CA GLN A 153 -0.47 5.59 2.42
C GLN A 153 0.99 6.08 2.34
N VAL A 154 1.21 7.40 2.18
CA VAL A 154 2.56 8.00 2.22
C VAL A 154 3.19 7.82 3.60
N PHE A 155 2.42 8.03 4.68
CA PHE A 155 2.92 7.87 6.04
C PHE A 155 3.06 6.40 6.43
N ALA A 156 2.18 5.55 5.94
CA ALA A 156 2.32 4.10 6.07
C ALA A 156 3.61 3.60 5.39
N ALA A 157 3.91 4.07 4.17
CA ALA A 157 5.17 3.76 3.48
C ALA A 157 6.40 4.29 4.25
N LEU A 158 6.30 5.46 4.90
CA LEU A 158 7.36 5.98 5.77
C LEU A 158 7.59 5.09 7.01
N GLU A 159 6.53 4.54 7.61
CA GLU A 159 6.65 3.60 8.72
C GLU A 159 7.24 2.25 8.26
N LEU A 160 6.83 1.74 7.10
CA LEU A 160 7.44 0.56 6.49
C LEU A 160 8.93 0.78 6.18
N TYR A 161 9.31 1.96 5.67
CA TYR A 161 10.72 2.32 5.47
C TYR A 161 11.52 2.32 6.77
N LYS A 162 10.94 2.84 7.84
CA LYS A 162 11.55 2.81 9.18
C LYS A 162 11.75 1.38 9.70
N ARG A 163 10.86 0.43 9.36
CA ARG A 163 10.97 -1.00 9.70
C ARG A 163 11.97 -1.75 8.81
N GLY A 164 12.29 -1.25 7.64
CA GLY A 164 13.12 -1.91 6.64
C GLY A 164 12.37 -2.71 5.58
N ASP A 165 11.05 -2.63 5.56
CA ASP A 165 10.15 -3.36 4.63
C ASP A 165 9.78 -2.54 3.38
N PHE A 166 10.35 -1.36 3.22
CA PHE A 166 10.11 -0.46 2.08
C PHE A 166 11.39 0.32 1.74
N ASP A 167 11.69 0.45 0.46
CA ASP A 167 12.74 1.36 -0.04
C ASP A 167 12.11 2.42 -0.96
N PRO A 168 12.22 3.72 -0.64
CA PRO A 168 11.59 4.79 -1.42
C PRO A 168 12.13 4.92 -2.85
N ARG A 169 13.31 4.34 -3.15
CA ARG A 169 13.92 4.38 -4.48
C ARG A 169 13.66 3.13 -5.29
N GLU A 170 13.63 1.96 -4.62
CA GLU A 170 13.59 0.64 -5.26
C GLU A 170 12.20 0.01 -5.27
N THR A 171 11.36 0.29 -4.24
CA THR A 171 10.03 -0.32 -4.18
C THR A 171 9.16 0.15 -5.34
N GLN A 172 8.75 -0.82 -6.16
CA GLN A 172 7.87 -0.62 -7.30
C GLN A 172 6.53 -1.32 -7.07
N GLY A 173 5.52 -0.89 -7.83
CA GLY A 173 4.20 -1.47 -7.74
C GLY A 173 3.27 -1.00 -8.84
N ALA A 174 1.96 -1.14 -8.65
CA ALA A 174 0.97 -0.61 -9.54
C ALA A 174 0.93 0.93 -9.50
N TRP A 175 0.22 1.52 -10.44
CA TRP A 175 0.15 2.98 -10.60
C TRP A 175 -0.52 3.69 -9.40
N ALA A 176 -1.36 3.01 -8.63
CA ALA A 176 -2.02 3.58 -7.45
C ALA A 176 -1.27 3.27 -6.14
N GLY A 177 -0.07 2.69 -6.22
CA GLY A 177 0.82 2.50 -5.08
C GLY A 177 0.69 1.15 -4.40
N GLU A 178 -0.07 0.22 -4.96
CA GLU A 178 -0.17 -1.16 -4.49
C GLU A 178 1.15 -1.89 -4.74
N ILE A 179 1.55 -2.73 -3.77
CA ILE A 179 2.86 -3.40 -3.73
C ILE A 179 2.69 -4.91 -3.77
N GLY A 180 3.57 -5.56 -4.54
CA GLY A 180 3.82 -6.98 -4.45
C GLY A 180 2.81 -7.88 -5.15
N MET A 181 2.98 -9.17 -4.95
CA MET A 181 2.27 -10.24 -5.67
C MET A 181 0.76 -10.25 -5.47
N ILE A 182 0.27 -9.63 -4.40
CA ILE A 182 -1.15 -9.54 -4.03
C ILE A 182 -1.64 -8.09 -3.91
N GLN A 183 -0.87 -7.13 -4.41
CA GLN A 183 -1.27 -5.72 -4.59
C GLN A 183 -1.84 -5.06 -3.32
N MET A 184 -1.05 -5.06 -2.23
CA MET A 184 -1.44 -4.40 -0.98
C MET A 184 -0.98 -2.95 -0.94
N LEU A 185 -1.83 -2.06 -0.44
CA LEU A 185 -1.43 -0.71 -0.10
C LEU A 185 -0.58 -0.70 1.19
N PRO A 186 0.28 0.33 1.39
CA PRO A 186 1.15 0.39 2.56
C PRO A 186 0.44 0.26 3.92
N GLU A 187 -0.75 0.81 4.11
CA GLU A 187 -1.53 0.61 5.36
C GLU A 187 -1.93 -0.85 5.54
N ASP A 188 -2.36 -1.53 4.46
CA ASP A 188 -2.70 -2.94 4.53
C ASP A 188 -1.48 -3.80 4.88
N ILE A 189 -0.28 -3.41 4.40
CA ILE A 189 0.98 -4.08 4.76
C ILE A 189 1.31 -3.85 6.25
N LEU A 190 1.10 -2.64 6.78
CA LEU A 190 1.29 -2.37 8.21
C LEU A 190 0.36 -3.20 9.08
N ASP A 191 -0.89 -3.36 8.65
CA ASP A 191 -1.96 -4.03 9.41
C ASP A 191 -1.93 -5.55 9.27
N SER A 192 -1.48 -6.07 8.12
CA SER A 192 -1.61 -7.48 7.77
C SER A 192 -0.32 -8.13 7.26
N GLY A 193 0.73 -7.35 7.02
CA GLY A 193 2.03 -7.86 6.58
C GLY A 193 2.55 -8.93 7.53
N THR A 194 2.96 -10.05 6.97
CA THR A 194 3.39 -11.24 7.73
C THR A 194 4.63 -11.81 7.08
N ASP A 195 5.70 -11.95 7.86
CA ASP A 195 6.91 -12.69 7.51
C ASP A 195 6.56 -14.18 7.38
N GLY A 196 6.34 -14.62 6.17
CA GLY A 196 5.87 -15.96 5.85
C GLY A 196 6.99 -16.98 5.75
N ASP A 197 8.18 -16.58 5.33
CA ASP A 197 9.35 -17.45 5.19
C ASP A 197 10.29 -17.41 6.42
N GLY A 198 10.12 -16.44 7.32
CA GLY A 198 10.83 -16.36 8.61
C GLY A 198 12.20 -15.70 8.50
N ASP A 199 12.43 -14.86 7.48
CA ASP A 199 13.69 -14.15 7.27
C ASP A 199 13.83 -12.86 8.09
N GLY A 200 12.75 -12.44 8.78
CA GLY A 200 12.69 -11.24 9.62
C GLY A 200 12.22 -10.00 8.87
N ARG A 201 11.70 -10.12 7.66
CA ARG A 201 11.19 -9.03 6.82
C ARG A 201 9.82 -9.39 6.24
N VAL A 202 9.14 -8.39 5.68
CA VAL A 202 7.92 -8.59 4.88
C VAL A 202 8.20 -8.14 3.45
N ASP A 203 8.53 -9.09 2.58
CA ASP A 203 8.84 -8.82 1.16
C ASP A 203 7.75 -9.38 0.23
N LEU A 204 6.71 -8.60 0.01
CA LEU A 204 5.60 -8.99 -0.86
C LEU A 204 5.96 -9.05 -2.35
N GLN A 205 7.13 -8.53 -2.75
CA GLN A 205 7.57 -8.50 -4.13
C GLN A 205 8.33 -9.78 -4.52
N ASN A 206 9.12 -10.33 -3.61
CA ASN A 206 10.04 -11.42 -3.91
C ASN A 206 9.75 -12.71 -3.12
N SER A 207 9.09 -12.62 -1.95
CA SER A 207 8.66 -13.77 -1.15
C SER A 207 7.17 -14.09 -1.40
N ALA A 208 6.90 -15.23 -2.04
CA ALA A 208 5.53 -15.69 -2.22
C ALA A 208 4.90 -16.14 -0.89
N GLU A 209 5.71 -16.65 0.04
CA GLU A 209 5.28 -17.02 1.37
C GLU A 209 4.78 -15.81 2.17
N ASP A 210 5.50 -14.67 2.11
CA ASP A 210 5.07 -13.42 2.73
C ASP A 210 3.80 -12.89 2.09
N ALA A 211 3.75 -12.88 0.75
CA ALA A 211 2.58 -12.44 0.03
C ALA A 211 1.33 -13.27 0.39
N LEU A 212 1.45 -14.61 0.40
CA LEU A 212 0.34 -15.51 0.72
C LEU A 212 -0.11 -15.40 2.19
N MET A 213 0.83 -15.33 3.15
CA MET A 213 0.50 -15.16 4.57
C MET A 213 -0.15 -13.80 4.81
N SER A 214 0.40 -12.72 4.24
CA SER A 214 -0.16 -11.37 4.34
C SER A 214 -1.55 -11.26 3.70
N GLY A 215 -1.75 -11.88 2.53
CA GLY A 215 -3.05 -11.93 1.86
C GLY A 215 -4.11 -12.69 2.66
N GLY A 216 -3.72 -13.81 3.25
CA GLY A 216 -4.59 -14.57 4.15
C GLY A 216 -5.00 -13.77 5.38
N HIS A 217 -4.03 -13.09 6.02
CA HIS A 217 -4.27 -12.21 7.15
C HIS A 217 -5.20 -11.04 6.78
N MET A 218 -4.94 -10.38 5.65
CA MET A 218 -5.77 -9.28 5.16
C MET A 218 -7.22 -9.72 4.91
N LEU A 219 -7.44 -10.83 4.21
CA LEU A 219 -8.79 -11.36 3.96
C LEU A 219 -9.52 -11.67 5.27
N ARG A 220 -8.82 -12.25 6.25
CA ARG A 220 -9.38 -12.49 7.60
C ARG A 220 -9.77 -11.19 8.28
N ARG A 221 -8.90 -10.17 8.23
CA ARG A 221 -9.18 -8.86 8.82
C ARG A 221 -10.38 -8.16 8.15
N LEU A 222 -10.55 -8.35 6.84
CA LEU A 222 -11.68 -7.83 6.07
C LEU A 222 -13.00 -8.60 6.30
N GLY A 223 -13.00 -9.66 7.11
CA GLY A 223 -14.21 -10.35 7.53
C GLY A 223 -14.52 -11.66 6.80
N TRP A 224 -13.54 -12.21 6.10
CA TRP A 224 -13.70 -13.56 5.54
C TRP A 224 -14.00 -14.59 6.62
#